data_3f4d1fdd55a12129ccdfab0314fa961d
#
_entry.id   3f4d1fdd55a12129ccdfab0314fa961d
#
_cell.length_a   1.000
_cell.length_b   1.000
_cell.length_c   1.000
_cell.angle_alpha   90.00
_cell.angle_beta   90.00
_cell.angle_gamma   90.00
#
_symmetry.space_group_name_H-M   'P 1'
#
loop_
_entity.id
_entity.type
_entity.pdbx_description
1 polymer ?
#
loop_
_entity_poly.entity_id
_entity_poly.type
_entity_poly.pdbx_seq_one_letter_code
_entity_poly.pdbx_strand_id
1 'polypeptide(L)'
;GVKYKASGLLRHLPVFSKQGNALLAKDGFQRERFHYFNQGFKRLVIELELEKTTLFLVHLSLRRKVRQRQLLHLQQLVADAAKPCIVAGDFNALMGPDELKGFLEATGMNKANIDNTPTYPSWNPCRVLDFVCYSPALKLNAFTLPKVTFSDHLPLVCDFEDLSA
;
A
#
# COMPACT_ATOMS: atom_id res chain seq x y z
N GLY A 1 -18.39 -7.28 -13.09
CA GLY A 1 -17.81 -8.60 -12.82
C GLY A 1 -16.41 -8.44 -12.31
N VAL A 2 -16.10 -9.03 -11.16
CA VAL A 2 -14.78 -8.95 -10.53
C VAL A 2 -13.77 -9.68 -11.39
N LYS A 3 -12.79 -8.96 -11.96
CA LYS A 3 -11.70 -9.58 -12.73
C LYS A 3 -10.51 -9.84 -11.82
N TYR A 4 -10.30 -11.10 -11.45
CA TYR A 4 -9.06 -11.53 -10.79
C TYR A 4 -7.96 -11.73 -11.84
N LYS A 5 -6.94 -10.87 -11.86
CA LYS A 5 -5.69 -11.16 -12.57
C LYS A 5 -4.63 -11.60 -11.58
N ALA A 6 -4.40 -12.89 -11.46
CA ALA A 6 -3.20 -13.43 -10.83
C ALA A 6 -2.07 -13.42 -11.86
N SER A 7 -0.93 -12.80 -11.55
CA SER A 7 0.27 -12.81 -12.39
C SER A 7 0.77 -14.25 -12.58
N GLY A 8 0.85 -14.70 -13.83
CA GLY A 8 0.80 -16.10 -14.25
C GLY A 8 2.07 -16.92 -14.25
N LEU A 9 3.14 -16.61 -13.51
CA LEU A 9 4.40 -17.35 -13.68
C LEU A 9 4.59 -18.60 -12.79
N LEU A 10 3.69 -18.87 -11.84
CA LEU A 10 3.82 -20.05 -10.94
C LEU A 10 2.56 -20.92 -10.93
N ARG A 11 1.84 -21.00 -12.05
CA ARG A 11 0.57 -21.73 -12.14
C ARG A 11 0.67 -23.25 -11.97
N HIS A 12 1.85 -23.84 -11.98
CA HIS A 12 2.02 -25.30 -12.09
C HIS A 12 2.81 -25.99 -10.97
N LEU A 13 3.16 -25.29 -9.87
CA LEU A 13 3.81 -25.93 -8.74
C LEU A 13 2.82 -26.06 -7.58
N PRO A 14 2.39 -27.29 -7.23
CA PRO A 14 1.37 -27.53 -6.22
C PRO A 14 1.79 -27.21 -4.79
N VAL A 15 3.05 -26.85 -4.54
CA VAL A 15 3.64 -26.66 -3.21
C VAL A 15 3.72 -25.18 -2.80
N PHE A 16 3.55 -24.22 -3.74
CA PHE A 16 3.60 -22.80 -3.40
C PHE A 16 2.19 -22.23 -3.42
N SER A 17 1.66 -21.87 -2.24
CA SER A 17 0.49 -21.01 -2.15
C SER A 17 0.79 -19.71 -2.89
N LYS A 18 -0.08 -19.32 -3.84
CA LYS A 18 0.09 -18.10 -4.63
C LYS A 18 -0.02 -16.91 -3.68
N GLN A 19 1.08 -16.23 -3.42
CA GLN A 19 1.08 -14.95 -2.75
C GLN A 19 0.96 -13.84 -3.78
N GLY A 20 0.09 -12.87 -3.53
CA GLY A 20 -0.11 -11.74 -4.43
C GLY A 20 -0.89 -10.63 -3.75
N ASN A 21 -0.85 -9.45 -4.37
CA ASN A 21 -1.72 -8.34 -4.00
C ASN A 21 -3.04 -8.47 -4.74
N ALA A 22 -4.13 -8.13 -4.08
CA ALA A 22 -5.46 -8.06 -4.68
C ALA A 22 -6.11 -6.73 -4.32
N LEU A 23 -6.86 -6.15 -5.24
CA LEU A 23 -7.63 -4.95 -5.05
C LEU A 23 -9.06 -5.19 -5.50
N LEU A 24 -10.02 -4.80 -4.66
CA LEU A 24 -11.45 -4.86 -4.94
C LEU A 24 -11.98 -3.43 -4.94
N ALA A 25 -12.60 -3.01 -6.04
CA ALA A 25 -13.28 -1.72 -6.14
C ALA A 25 -14.78 -1.96 -6.27
N LYS A 26 -15.58 -1.26 -5.46
CA LYS A 26 -17.05 -1.29 -5.55
C LYS A 26 -17.52 -0.55 -6.79
N ASP A 27 -16.92 0.63 -7.01
CA ASP A 27 -17.18 1.47 -8.16
C ASP A 27 -16.15 1.22 -9.25
N GLY A 28 -16.44 1.63 -10.48
CA GLY A 28 -15.50 1.46 -11.59
C GLY A 28 -14.21 2.27 -11.39
N PHE A 29 -13.19 1.91 -12.14
CA PHE A 29 -11.94 2.65 -12.23
C PHE A 29 -11.64 2.98 -13.69
N GLN A 30 -10.89 4.07 -13.93
CA GLN A 30 -10.59 4.56 -15.27
C GLN A 30 -9.48 3.73 -15.92
N ARG A 31 -8.46 3.37 -15.13
CA ARG A 31 -7.29 2.63 -15.61
C ARG A 31 -6.67 1.78 -14.51
N GLU A 32 -6.12 0.63 -14.90
CA GLU A 32 -5.23 -0.18 -14.05
C GLU A 32 -3.85 -0.29 -14.68
N ARG A 33 -2.79 -0.21 -13.86
CA ARG A 33 -1.41 -0.46 -14.26
C ARG A 33 -0.72 -1.35 -13.24
N PHE A 34 0.20 -2.17 -13.73
CA PHE A 34 1.03 -3.05 -12.91
C PHE A 34 2.49 -2.66 -13.08
N HIS A 35 3.08 -2.14 -12.01
CA HIS A 35 4.50 -1.79 -11.99
C HIS A 35 5.26 -2.88 -11.24
N TYR A 36 6.48 -3.13 -11.69
CA TYR A 36 7.32 -4.14 -11.08
C TYR A 36 8.63 -3.51 -10.62
N PHE A 37 8.91 -3.64 -9.33
CA PHE A 37 10.22 -3.27 -8.82
C PHE A 37 11.30 -4.16 -9.44
N ASN A 38 12.45 -3.58 -9.76
CA ASN A 38 13.56 -4.29 -10.39
C ASN A 38 14.23 -5.32 -9.46
N GLN A 39 13.96 -5.27 -8.15
CA GLN A 39 14.59 -6.12 -7.15
C GLN A 39 13.59 -6.63 -6.10
N GLY A 40 13.87 -7.85 -5.57
CA GLY A 40 13.10 -8.49 -4.51
C GLY A 40 12.04 -9.47 -5.03
N PHE A 41 11.45 -10.25 -4.13
CA PHE A 41 10.35 -11.18 -4.45
C PHE A 41 8.99 -10.46 -4.50
N LYS A 42 8.75 -9.51 -3.60
CA LYS A 42 7.54 -8.68 -3.53
C LYS A 42 7.77 -7.46 -4.42
N ARG A 43 7.44 -7.59 -5.72
CA ARG A 43 7.81 -6.60 -6.74
C ARG A 43 6.63 -5.88 -7.38
N LEU A 44 5.41 -6.33 -7.12
CA LEU A 44 4.23 -5.78 -7.76
C LEU A 44 3.71 -4.58 -7.00
N VAL A 45 3.53 -3.46 -7.71
CA VAL A 45 2.68 -2.34 -7.33
C VAL A 45 1.45 -2.37 -8.23
N ILE A 46 0.27 -2.37 -7.66
CA ILE A 46 -0.98 -2.19 -8.39
C ILE A 46 -1.33 -0.70 -8.33
N GLU A 47 -1.39 -0.06 -9.49
CA GLU A 47 -1.89 1.30 -9.63
C GLU A 47 -3.32 1.24 -10.15
N LEU A 48 -4.22 1.92 -9.48
CA LEU A 48 -5.60 2.10 -9.89
C LEU A 48 -5.91 3.59 -10.03
N GLU A 49 -6.24 4.02 -11.22
CA GLU A 49 -6.67 5.38 -11.49
C GLU A 49 -8.19 5.45 -11.33
N LEU A 50 -8.63 6.10 -10.26
CA LEU A 50 -10.02 6.43 -9.99
C LEU A 50 -10.37 7.77 -10.64
N GLU A 51 -11.61 8.22 -10.50
CA GLU A 51 -12.06 9.48 -11.09
C GLU A 51 -11.22 10.68 -10.63
N LYS A 52 -10.97 10.81 -9.33
CA LYS A 52 -10.28 11.95 -8.72
C LYS A 52 -8.95 11.59 -8.02
N THR A 53 -8.62 10.32 -7.85
CA THR A 53 -7.50 9.86 -7.02
C THR A 53 -6.79 8.69 -7.70
N THR A 54 -5.49 8.60 -7.52
CA THR A 54 -4.69 7.42 -7.90
C THR A 54 -4.34 6.61 -6.65
N LEU A 55 -4.67 5.33 -6.67
CA LEU A 55 -4.35 4.39 -5.59
C LEU A 55 -3.19 3.48 -5.99
N PHE A 56 -2.16 3.42 -5.15
CA PHE A 56 -1.06 2.45 -5.25
C PHE A 56 -1.16 1.43 -4.12
N LEU A 57 -1.33 0.15 -4.46
CA LEU A 57 -1.27 -0.95 -3.51
C LEU A 57 0.09 -1.62 -3.57
N VAL A 58 0.75 -1.71 -2.41
CA VAL A 58 2.12 -2.23 -2.29
C VAL A 58 2.21 -3.37 -1.27
N HIS A 59 3.21 -4.23 -1.48
CA HIS A 59 3.71 -5.14 -0.47
C HIS A 59 5.23 -5.19 -0.61
N LEU A 60 5.94 -4.46 0.25
CA LEU A 60 7.37 -4.24 0.12
C LEU A 60 8.20 -5.40 0.69
N SER A 61 9.47 -5.43 0.33
CA SER A 61 10.41 -6.49 0.72
C SER A 61 10.74 -6.47 2.20
N LEU A 62 10.88 -7.66 2.81
CA LEU A 62 11.40 -7.83 4.17
C LEU A 62 12.86 -7.37 4.29
N ARG A 63 13.64 -7.39 3.20
CA ARG A 63 15.05 -6.96 3.21
C ARG A 63 15.15 -5.45 3.15
N ARG A 64 15.67 -4.81 4.21
CA ARG A 64 15.78 -3.35 4.33
C ARG A 64 16.38 -2.67 3.09
N LYS A 65 17.56 -3.13 2.62
CA LYS A 65 18.22 -2.52 1.44
C LYS A 65 17.36 -2.59 0.16
N VAL A 66 16.60 -3.67 -0.02
CA VAL A 66 15.68 -3.82 -1.16
C VAL A 66 14.48 -2.90 -0.97
N ARG A 67 13.90 -2.87 0.23
CA ARG A 67 12.76 -2.01 0.58
C ARG A 67 13.08 -0.52 0.36
N GLN A 68 14.27 -0.07 0.76
CA GLN A 68 14.70 1.32 0.50
C GLN A 68 14.71 1.66 -1.00
N ARG A 69 15.21 0.76 -1.86
CA ARG A 69 15.16 0.95 -3.32
C ARG A 69 13.74 0.91 -3.88
N GLN A 70 12.87 0.07 -3.31
CA GLN A 70 11.46 0.03 -3.67
C GLN A 70 10.74 1.33 -3.29
N LEU A 71 11.06 1.92 -2.12
CA LEU A 71 10.54 3.22 -1.71
C LEU A 71 10.98 4.35 -2.66
N LEU A 72 12.26 4.35 -3.12
CA LEU A 72 12.73 5.32 -4.12
C LEU A 72 11.98 5.19 -5.46
N HIS A 73 11.72 3.97 -5.92
CA HIS A 73 10.91 3.76 -7.13
C HIS A 73 9.47 4.22 -6.92
N LEU A 74 8.90 3.94 -5.75
CA LEU A 74 7.54 4.36 -5.40
C LEU A 74 7.41 5.89 -5.33
N GLN A 75 8.45 6.61 -4.85
CA GLN A 75 8.51 8.08 -4.92
C GLN A 75 8.32 8.58 -6.36
N GLN A 76 8.99 7.93 -7.32
CA GLN A 76 8.86 8.30 -8.73
C GLN A 76 7.44 8.06 -9.25
N LEU A 77 6.84 6.90 -8.94
CA LEU A 77 5.46 6.61 -9.35
C LEU A 77 4.46 7.64 -8.78
N VAL A 78 4.66 8.07 -7.53
CA VAL A 78 3.83 9.11 -6.91
C VAL A 78 4.06 10.47 -7.57
N ALA A 79 5.30 10.82 -7.90
CA ALA A 79 5.62 12.08 -8.57
C ALA A 79 5.05 12.16 -10.00
N ASP A 80 4.98 11.02 -10.70
CA ASP A 80 4.46 10.93 -12.07
C ASP A 80 2.92 10.86 -12.13
N ALA A 81 2.25 10.71 -10.99
CA ALA A 81 0.80 10.62 -10.95
C ALA A 81 0.14 11.99 -11.19
N ALA A 82 -0.84 12.02 -12.09
CA ALA A 82 -1.56 13.24 -12.46
C ALA A 82 -2.60 13.71 -11.43
N LYS A 83 -2.96 12.84 -10.47
CA LYS A 83 -4.03 13.07 -9.48
C LYS A 83 -3.49 12.89 -8.07
N PRO A 84 -4.17 13.41 -7.03
CA PRO A 84 -3.84 13.09 -5.65
C PRO A 84 -3.73 11.58 -5.42
N CYS A 85 -2.74 11.16 -4.63
CA CYS A 85 -2.41 9.74 -4.46
C CYS A 85 -2.75 9.23 -3.08
N ILE A 86 -3.12 7.95 -3.03
CA ILE A 86 -3.12 7.13 -1.83
C ILE A 86 -2.15 5.96 -2.08
N VAL A 87 -1.20 5.73 -1.18
CA VAL A 87 -0.31 4.58 -1.19
C VAL A 87 -0.62 3.72 0.03
N ALA A 88 -1.12 2.52 -0.18
CA ALA A 88 -1.56 1.63 0.89
C ALA A 88 -0.93 0.24 0.79
N GLY A 89 -0.75 -0.43 1.92
CA GLY A 89 -0.32 -1.82 1.98
C GLY A 89 0.67 -2.14 3.08
N ASP A 90 1.28 -3.33 2.97
CA ASP A 90 2.33 -3.79 3.86
C ASP A 90 3.69 -3.26 3.40
N PHE A 91 4.20 -2.28 4.13
CA PHE A 91 5.51 -1.69 3.88
C PHE A 91 6.65 -2.49 4.51
N ASN A 92 6.34 -3.46 5.36
CA ASN A 92 7.34 -4.26 6.07
C ASN A 92 8.41 -3.41 6.79
N ALA A 93 8.02 -2.30 7.40
CA ALA A 93 8.90 -1.36 8.11
C ALA A 93 9.43 -1.97 9.43
N LEU A 94 10.21 -3.03 9.33
CA LEU A 94 10.65 -3.86 10.46
C LEU A 94 11.56 -3.12 11.45
N MET A 95 12.20 -2.04 11.02
CA MET A 95 13.03 -1.18 11.89
C MET A 95 12.23 -0.03 12.51
N GLY A 96 10.91 -0.04 12.31
CA GLY A 96 10.00 0.97 12.81
C GLY A 96 9.49 1.95 11.74
N PRO A 97 8.48 2.76 12.10
CA PRO A 97 7.79 3.66 11.16
C PRO A 97 8.69 4.75 10.58
N ASP A 98 9.82 5.06 11.23
CA ASP A 98 10.80 6.04 10.73
C ASP A 98 11.47 5.62 9.42
N GLU A 99 11.37 4.34 9.03
CA GLU A 99 11.83 3.90 7.71
C GLU A 99 11.10 4.61 6.55
N LEU A 100 9.90 5.14 6.79
CA LEU A 100 9.12 5.86 5.80
C LEU A 100 9.43 7.36 5.76
N LYS A 101 10.20 7.90 6.72
CA LYS A 101 10.44 9.33 6.85
C LYS A 101 10.93 9.96 5.54
N GLY A 102 11.98 9.39 4.93
CA GLY A 102 12.51 9.91 3.65
C GLY A 102 11.51 9.81 2.50
N PHE A 103 10.65 8.78 2.47
CA PHE A 103 9.59 8.65 1.50
C PHE A 103 8.53 9.76 1.67
N LEU A 104 8.07 9.97 2.90
CA LEU A 104 7.06 11.00 3.22
C LEU A 104 7.59 12.41 2.93
N GLU A 105 8.83 12.71 3.33
CA GLU A 105 9.48 14.00 3.05
C GLU A 105 9.63 14.26 1.55
N ALA A 106 10.07 13.26 0.78
CA ALA A 106 10.29 13.42 -0.66
C ALA A 106 8.97 13.54 -1.46
N THR A 107 7.89 12.92 -0.99
CA THR A 107 6.58 12.94 -1.67
C THR A 107 5.62 14.00 -1.13
N GLY A 108 5.92 14.59 0.03
CA GLY A 108 5.01 15.48 0.75
C GLY A 108 3.75 14.79 1.28
N MET A 109 3.70 13.45 1.28
CA MET A 109 2.53 12.71 1.72
C MET A 109 2.38 12.70 3.24
N ASN A 110 1.14 12.64 3.70
CA ASN A 110 0.78 12.40 5.09
C ASN A 110 0.61 10.90 5.33
N LYS A 111 0.68 10.49 6.59
CA LYS A 111 0.45 9.13 7.06
C LYS A 111 -0.85 9.07 7.88
N ALA A 112 -1.77 8.14 7.56
CA ALA A 112 -3.06 8.04 8.25
C ALA A 112 -2.91 7.54 9.71
N ASN A 113 -2.05 6.54 9.96
CA ASN A 113 -1.74 6.03 11.29
C ASN A 113 -0.72 6.96 11.98
N ILE A 114 -1.17 8.14 12.45
CA ILE A 114 -0.32 9.18 13.05
C ILE A 114 0.36 8.66 14.31
N ASP A 115 -0.39 7.94 15.17
CA ASP A 115 0.07 7.45 16.46
C ASP A 115 0.97 6.21 16.37
N ASN A 116 1.22 5.72 15.15
CA ASN A 116 1.96 4.48 14.92
C ASN A 116 1.38 3.29 15.71
N THR A 117 0.06 3.18 15.74
CA THR A 117 -0.61 2.05 16.37
C THR A 117 -0.22 0.75 15.66
N PRO A 118 0.26 -0.28 16.40
CA PRO A 118 0.70 -1.53 15.79
C PRO A 118 -0.38 -2.26 15.02
N THR A 119 0.01 -2.90 13.90
CA THR A 119 -0.88 -3.63 12.99
C THR A 119 -0.60 -5.14 12.96
N TYR A 120 0.57 -5.57 13.45
CA TYR A 120 1.06 -6.95 13.39
C TYR A 120 1.66 -7.43 14.71
N PRO A 121 1.49 -8.71 15.11
CA PRO A 121 0.47 -9.63 14.60
C PRO A 121 -0.92 -9.27 15.16
N SER A 122 -1.99 -9.59 14.42
CA SER A 122 -3.36 -9.15 14.75
C SER A 122 -3.86 -9.58 16.13
N TRP A 123 -3.40 -10.73 16.64
CA TRP A 123 -3.78 -11.26 17.97
C TRP A 123 -3.03 -10.62 19.16
N ASN A 124 -1.89 -9.99 18.90
CA ASN A 124 -1.10 -9.24 19.91
C ASN A 124 -0.22 -8.20 19.20
N PRO A 125 -0.80 -7.09 18.72
CA PRO A 125 -0.10 -6.13 17.88
C PRO A 125 1.07 -5.48 18.61
N CYS A 126 2.27 -5.57 18.02
CA CYS A 126 3.50 -4.98 18.55
C CYS A 126 4.40 -4.33 17.49
N ARG A 127 4.02 -4.42 16.19
CA ARG A 127 4.76 -3.80 15.07
C ARG A 127 3.83 -3.03 14.15
N VAL A 128 4.31 -1.90 13.65
CA VAL A 128 3.64 -1.09 12.63
C VAL A 128 4.24 -1.44 11.29
N LEU A 129 3.58 -2.29 10.52
CA LEU A 129 4.06 -2.76 9.22
C LEU A 129 3.23 -2.21 8.06
N ASP A 130 1.94 -1.95 8.31
CA ASP A 130 0.97 -1.52 7.33
C ASP A 130 0.75 -0.02 7.42
N PHE A 131 0.70 0.64 6.28
CA PHE A 131 0.51 2.08 6.20
C PHE A 131 -0.47 2.45 5.11
N VAL A 132 -1.16 3.57 5.33
CA VAL A 132 -1.87 4.33 4.32
C VAL A 132 -1.26 5.72 4.32
N CYS A 133 -0.56 6.05 3.22
CA CYS A 133 -0.02 7.38 2.97
C CYS A 133 -0.89 8.08 1.92
N TYR A 134 -1.08 9.39 2.04
CA TYR A 134 -2.00 10.12 1.18
C TYR A 134 -1.51 11.54 0.88
N SER A 135 -1.85 12.04 -0.31
CA SER A 135 -1.54 13.40 -0.74
C SER A 135 -2.23 14.45 0.14
N PRO A 136 -1.61 15.62 0.38
CA PRO A 136 -2.20 16.71 1.17
C PRO A 136 -3.52 17.27 0.60
N ALA A 137 -3.77 17.05 -0.70
CA ALA A 137 -5.04 17.42 -1.36
C ALA A 137 -6.23 16.54 -0.94
N LEU A 138 -5.99 15.46 -0.20
CA LEU A 138 -7.02 14.61 0.40
C LEU A 138 -7.13 14.92 1.88
N LYS A 139 -8.35 14.98 2.40
CA LYS A 139 -8.63 15.12 3.82
C LYS A 139 -8.98 13.77 4.40
N LEU A 140 -8.23 13.34 5.40
CA LEU A 140 -8.56 12.14 6.18
C LEU A 140 -9.63 12.49 7.21
N ASN A 141 -10.85 11.98 7.03
CA ASN A 141 -11.97 12.20 7.95
C ASN A 141 -11.96 11.20 9.11
N ALA A 142 -11.58 9.94 8.83
CA ALA A 142 -11.49 8.91 9.85
C ALA A 142 -10.39 7.89 9.53
N PHE A 143 -9.74 7.40 10.59
CA PHE A 143 -8.81 6.27 10.57
C PHE A 143 -9.15 5.32 11.69
N THR A 144 -9.32 4.04 11.39
CA THR A 144 -9.59 3.00 12.38
C THR A 144 -8.80 1.73 12.11
N LEU A 145 -8.50 0.99 13.18
CA LEU A 145 -7.89 -0.34 13.18
C LEU A 145 -8.85 -1.32 13.83
N PRO A 146 -9.79 -1.94 13.10
CA PRO A 146 -10.68 -2.93 13.65
C PRO A 146 -9.92 -4.13 14.23
N LYS A 147 -10.24 -4.49 15.47
CA LYS A 147 -9.60 -5.62 16.17
C LYS A 147 -10.22 -6.94 15.71
N VAL A 148 -9.81 -7.39 14.53
CA VAL A 148 -10.25 -8.65 13.92
C VAL A 148 -9.03 -9.51 13.57
N THR A 149 -9.18 -10.83 13.66
CA THR A 149 -8.09 -11.79 13.50
C THR A 149 -8.30 -12.75 12.31
N PHE A 150 -8.91 -12.25 11.21
CA PHE A 150 -9.05 -13.06 9.98
C PHE A 150 -7.72 -13.23 9.25
N SER A 151 -6.76 -12.34 9.52
CA SER A 151 -5.40 -12.33 8.99
C SER A 151 -4.45 -12.12 10.15
N ASP A 152 -3.18 -12.38 9.94
CA ASP A 152 -2.09 -12.04 10.86
C ASP A 152 -1.80 -10.53 10.93
N HIS A 153 -2.38 -9.72 10.03
CA HIS A 153 -2.37 -8.26 10.10
C HIS A 153 -3.77 -7.71 10.44
N LEU A 154 -3.81 -6.61 11.21
CA LEU A 154 -5.05 -5.84 11.40
C LEU A 154 -5.36 -5.04 10.13
N PRO A 155 -6.65 -4.93 9.75
CA PRO A 155 -7.06 -4.07 8.65
C PRO A 155 -6.93 -2.59 9.01
N LEU A 156 -6.51 -1.76 8.05
CA LEU A 156 -6.55 -0.31 8.13
C LEU A 156 -7.77 0.19 7.36
N VAL A 157 -8.60 0.96 8.02
CA VAL A 157 -9.78 1.59 7.40
C VAL A 157 -9.61 3.10 7.43
N CYS A 158 -9.68 3.73 6.26
CA CYS A 158 -9.56 5.17 6.09
C CYS A 158 -10.76 5.70 5.33
N ASP A 159 -11.28 6.83 5.78
CA ASP A 159 -12.29 7.61 5.08
C ASP A 159 -11.68 8.93 4.64
N PHE A 160 -11.74 9.20 3.31
CA PHE A 160 -11.15 10.38 2.70
C PHE A 160 -12.19 11.25 2.02
N GLU A 161 -11.97 12.55 2.10
CA GLU A 161 -12.66 13.57 1.32
C GLU A 161 -11.67 14.26 0.37
N ASP A 162 -12.09 14.47 -0.85
CA ASP A 162 -11.31 15.21 -1.85
C ASP A 162 -11.46 16.72 -1.61
N LEU A 163 -10.34 17.43 -1.42
CA LEU A 163 -10.30 18.86 -1.21
C LEU A 163 -10.15 19.66 -2.53
N SER A 164 -9.97 18.98 -3.66
CA SER A 164 -9.78 19.61 -4.98
C SER A 164 -11.10 19.92 -5.72
N ALA A 165 -12.18 20.15 -4.98
CA ALA A 165 -13.49 20.51 -5.53
C ALA A 165 -13.63 22.02 -5.76
#